data_7b0634d0e51f5302e4a612dfaccdfdbd
#
_entry.id   7b0634d0e51f5302e4a612dfaccdfdbd
#
_cell.length_a   1.000
_cell.length_b   1.000
_cell.length_c   1.000
_cell.angle_alpha   90.00
_cell.angle_beta   90.00
_cell.angle_gamma   90.00
#
_symmetry.space_group_name_H-M   'P 1'
#
loop_
_entity.id
_entity.type
_entity.pdbx_description
1 polymer ?
#
loop_
_entity_poly.entity_id
_entity_poly.type
_entity_poly.pdbx_seq_one_letter_code
_entity_poly.pdbx_strand_id
1 'polypeptide(L)'
;PYFIKELNSLTEQGVPKPNIMVSDRAQILMPYHVALDTYEEERLAGKSFGSTRSGIAPFYSDKYAKIGFQVSELFGDMDELKEKCERICTLKNVMLVHLYHKDPLNADEIFNTLMEYKEMIAPYVADTGLYLHQAIKEGKKILLEGQLGTLKDPDHGIYPMVTSSSPLAAYGAIGAGIPPYEINEITTVAKAYSSAVGAGAFVSEIFGEEADELR
;
A
#
# COMPACT_ATOMS: atom_id res chain seq x y z
N PRO A 1 3.37 10.69 -5.52
CA PRO A 1 4.75 11.23 -5.41
C PRO A 1 5.81 10.12 -5.36
N TYR A 2 5.69 9.12 -4.45
CA TYR A 2 6.69 8.04 -4.29
C TYR A 2 6.94 7.26 -5.58
N PHE A 3 5.90 6.84 -6.29
CA PHE A 3 5.99 6.14 -7.57
C PHE A 3 6.83 6.94 -8.61
N ILE A 4 6.53 8.21 -8.78
CA ILE A 4 7.28 9.07 -9.72
C ILE A 4 8.73 9.28 -9.28
N LYS A 5 8.95 9.47 -7.98
CA LYS A 5 10.31 9.61 -7.42
C LYS A 5 11.14 8.35 -7.68
N GLU A 6 10.59 7.17 -7.45
CA GLU A 6 11.26 5.90 -7.68
C GLU A 6 11.57 5.68 -9.17
N LEU A 7 10.58 5.95 -10.03
CA LEU A 7 10.76 5.85 -11.48
C LEU A 7 11.87 6.78 -12.00
N ASN A 8 11.93 8.00 -11.49
CA ASN A 8 13.00 8.96 -11.84
C ASN A 8 14.36 8.47 -11.32
N SER A 9 14.42 7.96 -10.10
CA SER A 9 15.64 7.41 -9.51
C SER A 9 16.21 6.25 -10.33
N LEU A 10 15.38 5.37 -10.86
CA LEU A 10 15.83 4.30 -11.77
C LEU A 10 16.46 4.87 -13.04
N THR A 11 15.84 5.90 -13.61
CA THR A 11 16.36 6.57 -14.81
C THR A 11 17.70 7.26 -14.54
N GLU A 12 17.83 7.93 -13.41
CA GLU A 12 19.08 8.58 -12.95
C GLU A 12 20.21 7.58 -12.74
N GLN A 13 19.90 6.35 -12.35
CA GLN A 13 20.85 5.24 -12.20
C GLN A 13 21.20 4.57 -13.54
N GLY A 14 20.70 5.08 -14.66
CA GLY A 14 20.98 4.56 -15.99
C GLY A 14 20.15 3.34 -16.39
N VAL A 15 19.11 3.02 -15.61
CA VAL A 15 18.15 1.97 -16.00
C VAL A 15 17.27 2.50 -17.15
N PRO A 16 17.14 1.78 -18.27
CA PRO A 16 16.22 2.18 -19.32
C PRO A 16 14.80 2.37 -18.79
N LYS A 17 14.09 3.39 -19.27
CA LYS A 17 12.72 3.65 -18.84
C LYS A 17 11.86 2.39 -19.02
N PRO A 18 11.34 1.79 -17.95
CA PRO A 18 10.55 0.58 -18.02
C PRO A 18 9.19 0.86 -18.69
N ASN A 19 8.64 -0.13 -19.37
CA ASN A 19 7.25 -0.09 -19.80
C ASN A 19 6.36 -0.45 -18.61
N ILE A 20 5.85 0.57 -17.92
CA ILE A 20 5.08 0.45 -16.70
C ILE A 20 3.61 0.79 -16.94
N MET A 21 2.72 0.01 -16.34
CA MET A 21 1.29 0.29 -16.27
C MET A 21 0.85 0.31 -14.82
N VAL A 22 -0.03 1.25 -14.51
CA VAL A 22 -0.69 1.36 -13.20
C VAL A 22 -2.17 1.04 -13.39
N SER A 23 -2.66 0.10 -12.61
CA SER A 23 -4.08 -0.28 -12.67
C SER A 23 -4.99 0.91 -12.33
N ASP A 24 -6.01 1.10 -13.12
CA ASP A 24 -7.11 2.01 -12.85
C ASP A 24 -7.85 1.66 -11.54
N ARG A 25 -7.78 0.40 -11.10
CA ARG A 25 -8.34 -0.12 -9.84
C ARG A 25 -7.42 0.06 -8.64
N ALA A 26 -6.17 0.51 -8.84
CA ALA A 26 -5.26 0.76 -7.73
C ALA A 26 -5.83 1.81 -6.78
N GLN A 27 -5.64 1.59 -5.48
CA GLN A 27 -6.04 2.55 -4.45
C GLN A 27 -4.95 3.62 -4.30
N ILE A 28 -5.37 4.82 -3.95
CA ILE A 28 -4.49 5.97 -3.76
C ILE A 28 -4.20 6.17 -2.28
N LEU A 29 -2.91 6.13 -1.92
CA LEU A 29 -2.47 6.49 -0.58
C LEU A 29 -2.38 8.02 -0.48
N MET A 30 -3.18 8.60 0.41
CA MET A 30 -3.28 10.04 0.62
C MET A 30 -2.36 10.49 1.77
N PRO A 31 -1.91 11.76 1.78
CA PRO A 31 -1.08 12.28 2.87
C PRO A 31 -1.70 12.12 4.26
N TYR A 32 -3.03 12.21 4.38
CA TYR A 32 -3.70 12.03 5.65
C TYR A 32 -3.60 10.59 6.20
N HIS A 33 -3.39 9.57 5.35
CA HIS A 33 -3.11 8.21 5.82
C HIS A 33 -1.80 8.17 6.59
N VAL A 34 -0.76 8.82 6.08
CA VAL A 34 0.54 8.91 6.74
C VAL A 34 0.43 9.65 8.07
N ALA A 35 -0.34 10.74 8.09
CA ALA A 35 -0.59 11.51 9.31
C ALA A 35 -1.34 10.67 10.36
N LEU A 36 -2.42 9.99 9.97
CA LEU A 36 -3.21 9.14 10.87
C LEU A 36 -2.40 7.97 11.45
N ASP A 37 -1.55 7.33 10.64
CA ASP A 37 -0.66 6.26 11.08
C ASP A 37 0.35 6.78 12.13
N THR A 38 0.91 7.97 11.89
CA THR A 38 1.82 8.63 12.83
C THR A 38 1.12 8.99 14.13
N TYR A 39 -0.07 9.57 14.07
CA TYR A 39 -0.81 10.00 15.27
C TYR A 39 -1.30 8.80 16.10
N GLU A 40 -1.63 7.69 15.48
CA GLU A 40 -1.99 6.47 16.19
C GLU A 40 -0.79 5.88 16.94
N GLU A 41 0.39 5.82 16.31
CA GLU A 41 1.62 5.38 16.97
C GLU A 41 1.99 6.31 18.15
N GLU A 42 1.81 7.63 18.00
CA GLU A 42 1.99 8.60 19.08
C GLU A 42 0.99 8.36 20.23
N ARG A 43 -0.29 8.13 19.92
CA ARG A 43 -1.34 7.89 20.90
C ARG A 43 -1.12 6.61 21.71
N LEU A 44 -0.63 5.56 21.05
CA LEU A 44 -0.36 4.27 21.69
C LEU A 44 0.91 4.31 22.59
N ALA A 45 1.79 5.28 22.37
CA ALA A 45 3.02 5.48 23.14
C ALA A 45 3.82 4.17 23.31
N GLY A 46 4.06 3.73 24.56
CA GLY A 46 4.83 2.51 24.86
C GLY A 46 4.16 1.18 24.47
N LYS A 47 2.96 1.21 23.87
CA LYS A 47 2.22 0.05 23.34
C LYS A 47 2.06 0.11 21.81
N SER A 48 2.88 0.92 21.14
CA SER A 48 2.86 1.07 19.70
C SER A 48 3.18 -0.24 18.97
N PHE A 49 2.63 -0.39 17.76
CA PHE A 49 2.88 -1.59 16.93
C PHE A 49 4.24 -1.55 16.23
N GLY A 50 4.95 -0.41 16.29
CA GLY A 50 6.18 -0.20 15.54
C GLY A 50 5.91 -0.04 14.04
N SER A 51 4.86 0.69 13.70
CA SER A 51 4.53 1.04 12.31
C SER A 51 5.69 1.79 11.65
N THR A 52 5.86 1.57 10.36
CA THR A 52 6.77 2.36 9.52
C THR A 52 6.30 3.80 9.33
N ARG A 53 5.11 4.15 9.82
CA ARG A 53 4.44 5.45 9.64
C ARG A 53 4.27 5.83 8.17
N SER A 54 4.07 4.83 7.33
CA SER A 54 3.86 5.00 5.88
C SER A 54 2.38 5.11 5.49
N GLY A 55 1.47 5.03 6.46
CA GLY A 55 0.03 5.18 6.23
C GLY A 55 -0.67 3.91 5.75
N ILE A 56 -0.03 2.75 5.82
CA ILE A 56 -0.57 1.51 5.24
C ILE A 56 -1.81 1.01 5.98
N ALA A 57 -1.81 1.02 7.32
CA ALA A 57 -2.96 0.56 8.10
C ALA A 57 -4.21 1.44 7.86
N PRO A 58 -4.18 2.77 7.99
CA PRO A 58 -5.34 3.60 7.68
C PRO A 58 -5.74 3.55 6.19
N PHE A 59 -4.79 3.38 5.27
CA PHE A 59 -5.07 3.19 3.85
C PHE A 59 -5.89 1.92 3.56
N TYR A 60 -5.51 0.78 4.12
CA TYR A 60 -6.27 -0.46 3.98
C TYR A 60 -7.61 -0.39 4.73
N SER A 61 -7.66 0.27 5.87
CA SER A 61 -8.91 0.55 6.58
C SER A 61 -9.91 1.28 5.67
N ASP A 62 -9.46 2.31 4.98
CA ASP A 62 -10.31 3.08 4.05
C ASP A 62 -10.73 2.26 2.83
N LYS A 63 -9.83 1.44 2.29
CA LYS A 63 -10.15 0.52 1.20
C LYS A 63 -11.31 -0.41 1.56
N TYR A 64 -11.24 -1.08 2.71
CA TYR A 64 -12.26 -2.04 3.14
C TYR A 64 -13.52 -1.37 3.69
N ALA A 65 -13.42 -0.17 4.23
CA ALA A 65 -14.57 0.69 4.55
C ALA A 65 -15.23 1.29 3.29
N LYS A 66 -14.63 1.12 2.12
CA LYS A 66 -15.10 1.61 0.81
C LYS A 66 -15.17 3.14 0.72
N ILE A 67 -14.26 3.80 1.42
CA ILE A 67 -14.09 5.26 1.42
C ILE A 67 -12.75 5.72 0.83
N GLY A 68 -11.88 4.77 0.45
CA GLY A 68 -10.62 5.07 -0.25
C GLY A 68 -10.85 5.59 -1.67
N PHE A 69 -9.84 6.21 -2.25
CA PHE A 69 -9.85 6.66 -3.65
C PHE A 69 -9.19 5.64 -4.56
N GLN A 70 -9.82 5.32 -5.68
CA GLN A 70 -9.22 4.54 -6.77
C GLN A 70 -8.69 5.47 -7.87
N VAL A 71 -7.69 5.00 -8.60
CA VAL A 71 -7.09 5.73 -9.72
C VAL A 71 -8.14 6.06 -10.80
N SER A 72 -9.08 5.16 -11.08
CA SER A 72 -10.18 5.40 -12.03
C SER A 72 -11.02 6.64 -11.71
N GLU A 73 -11.20 6.96 -10.42
CA GLU A 73 -12.02 8.11 -10.01
C GLU A 73 -11.38 9.45 -10.42
N LEU A 74 -10.06 9.48 -10.61
CA LEU A 74 -9.35 10.67 -11.10
C LEU A 74 -9.75 11.04 -12.54
N PHE A 75 -10.31 10.09 -13.29
CA PHE A 75 -10.68 10.25 -14.69
C PHE A 75 -12.20 10.17 -14.89
N GLY A 76 -12.97 10.06 -13.80
CA GLY A 76 -14.42 10.08 -13.78
C GLY A 76 -15.01 11.48 -13.67
N ASP A 77 -16.18 11.55 -13.06
CA ASP A 77 -16.89 12.81 -12.79
C ASP A 77 -16.20 13.60 -11.67
N MET A 78 -15.84 14.84 -11.94
CA MET A 78 -15.10 15.69 -11.00
C MET A 78 -15.99 16.24 -9.88
N ASP A 79 -17.27 16.42 -10.13
CA ASP A 79 -18.20 16.90 -9.11
C ASP A 79 -18.47 15.78 -8.11
N GLU A 80 -18.66 14.53 -8.56
CA GLU A 80 -18.75 13.36 -7.67
C GLU A 80 -17.47 13.15 -6.84
N LEU A 81 -16.30 13.34 -7.47
CA LEU A 81 -15.03 13.23 -6.76
C LEU A 81 -14.89 14.31 -5.68
N LYS A 82 -15.30 15.54 -5.97
CA LYS A 82 -15.28 16.65 -5.02
C LYS A 82 -16.21 16.39 -3.84
N GLU A 83 -17.43 15.96 -4.11
CA GLU A 83 -18.38 15.56 -3.06
C GLU A 83 -17.83 14.43 -2.18
N LYS A 84 -17.13 13.46 -2.78
CA LYS A 84 -16.46 12.40 -2.04
C LYS A 84 -15.36 12.95 -1.14
N CYS A 85 -14.57 13.92 -1.59
CA CYS A 85 -13.56 14.59 -0.75
C CYS A 85 -14.20 15.24 0.48
N GLU A 86 -15.33 15.93 0.32
CA GLU A 86 -16.06 16.56 1.41
C GLU A 86 -16.55 15.54 2.45
N ARG A 87 -17.13 14.41 2.00
CA ARG A 87 -17.57 13.32 2.88
C ARG A 87 -16.42 12.70 3.66
N ILE A 88 -15.31 12.44 2.99
CA ILE A 88 -14.12 11.85 3.63
C ILE A 88 -13.52 12.82 4.63
N CYS A 89 -13.42 14.10 4.26
CA CYS A 89 -12.96 15.17 5.13
C CYS A 89 -13.77 15.21 6.43
N THR A 90 -15.09 15.23 6.32
CA THR A 90 -16.01 15.22 7.45
C THR A 90 -15.74 14.02 8.37
N LEU A 91 -15.63 12.83 7.81
CA LEU A 91 -15.39 11.60 8.58
C LEU A 91 -14.01 11.61 9.28
N LYS A 92 -12.95 12.00 8.55
CA LYS A 92 -11.58 12.00 9.09
C LYS A 92 -11.38 13.09 10.14
N ASN A 93 -12.04 14.22 9.99
CA ASN A 93 -11.95 15.33 10.94
C ASN A 93 -12.52 14.99 12.32
N VAL A 94 -13.47 14.06 12.41
CA VAL A 94 -13.91 13.53 13.71
C VAL A 94 -12.74 12.89 14.46
N MET A 95 -11.93 12.07 13.80
CA MET A 95 -10.77 11.45 14.43
C MET A 95 -9.65 12.48 14.69
N LEU A 96 -9.35 13.31 13.72
CA LEU A 96 -8.27 14.30 13.83
C LEU A 96 -8.52 15.27 14.98
N VAL A 97 -9.69 15.86 15.04
CA VAL A 97 -10.02 16.90 16.03
C VAL A 97 -10.27 16.30 17.41
N HIS A 98 -11.10 15.27 17.50
CA HIS A 98 -11.60 14.78 18.79
C HIS A 98 -10.74 13.65 19.41
N LEU A 99 -10.04 12.87 18.61
CA LEU A 99 -9.19 11.79 19.12
C LEU A 99 -7.72 12.19 19.18
N TYR A 100 -7.22 12.78 18.11
CA TYR A 100 -5.80 13.11 18.01
C TYR A 100 -5.46 14.56 18.38
N HIS A 101 -6.47 15.43 18.55
CA HIS A 101 -6.31 16.85 18.83
C HIS A 101 -5.40 17.57 17.82
N LYS A 102 -5.60 17.27 16.55
CA LYS A 102 -4.87 17.83 15.40
C LYS A 102 -5.80 18.70 14.56
N ASP A 103 -5.22 19.48 13.70
CA ASP A 103 -5.95 20.34 12.78
C ASP A 103 -6.83 19.52 11.80
N PRO A 104 -8.00 20.04 11.42
CA PRO A 104 -8.86 19.39 10.47
C PRO A 104 -8.29 19.43 9.06
N LEU A 105 -8.62 18.43 8.24
CA LEU A 105 -8.36 18.43 6.81
C LEU A 105 -9.29 19.41 6.10
N ASN A 106 -8.82 19.90 4.96
CA ASN A 106 -9.58 20.70 4.03
C ASN A 106 -9.91 19.89 2.77
N ALA A 107 -11.18 19.89 2.34
CA ALA A 107 -11.65 19.08 1.22
C ALA A 107 -11.06 19.56 -0.13
N ASP A 108 -10.90 20.89 -0.32
CA ASP A 108 -10.30 21.43 -1.53
C ASP A 108 -8.82 21.08 -1.62
N GLU A 109 -8.09 21.01 -0.50
CA GLU A 109 -6.69 20.55 -0.48
C GLU A 109 -6.57 19.07 -0.88
N ILE A 110 -7.48 18.22 -0.39
CA ILE A 110 -7.55 16.80 -0.79
C ILE A 110 -7.82 16.71 -2.29
N PHE A 111 -8.80 17.43 -2.79
CA PHE A 111 -9.14 17.44 -4.21
C PHE A 111 -7.97 17.92 -5.07
N ASN A 112 -7.32 19.02 -4.70
CA ASN A 112 -6.15 19.54 -5.42
C ASN A 112 -5.00 18.53 -5.45
N THR A 113 -4.74 17.86 -4.32
CA THR A 113 -3.74 16.77 -4.25
C THR A 113 -4.07 15.64 -5.22
N LEU A 114 -5.35 15.26 -5.33
CA LEU A 114 -5.78 14.24 -6.29
C LEU A 114 -5.60 14.70 -7.74
N MET A 115 -5.82 15.99 -8.04
CA MET A 115 -5.56 16.53 -9.38
C MET A 115 -4.08 16.54 -9.72
N GLU A 116 -3.20 16.88 -8.79
CA GLU A 116 -1.75 16.73 -8.98
C GLU A 116 -1.37 15.27 -9.27
N TYR A 117 -1.94 14.31 -8.52
CA TYR A 117 -1.69 12.90 -8.75
C TYR A 117 -2.20 12.42 -10.11
N LYS A 118 -3.37 12.91 -10.55
CA LYS A 118 -3.91 12.68 -11.89
C LYS A 118 -2.91 13.04 -12.97
N GLU A 119 -2.37 14.26 -12.93
CA GLU A 119 -1.39 14.71 -13.92
C GLU A 119 -0.12 13.84 -13.93
N MET A 120 0.36 13.47 -12.75
CA MET A 120 1.57 12.64 -12.62
C MET A 120 1.38 11.23 -13.15
N ILE A 121 0.20 10.63 -12.95
CA ILE A 121 -0.01 9.20 -13.20
C ILE A 121 -0.71 8.92 -14.54
N ALA A 122 -1.36 9.91 -15.14
CA ALA A 122 -2.12 9.75 -16.38
C ALA A 122 -1.41 8.96 -17.49
N PRO A 123 -0.10 9.16 -17.75
CA PRO A 123 0.61 8.44 -18.81
C PRO A 123 0.77 6.93 -18.56
N TYR A 124 0.51 6.47 -17.35
CA TYR A 124 0.75 5.08 -16.91
C TYR A 124 -0.55 4.32 -16.67
N VAL A 125 -1.69 4.98 -16.57
CA VAL A 125 -2.96 4.34 -16.20
C VAL A 125 -3.48 3.46 -17.31
N ALA A 126 -3.84 2.23 -16.96
CA ALA A 126 -4.40 1.25 -17.88
C ALA A 126 -5.33 0.26 -17.17
N ASP A 127 -6.21 -0.40 -17.93
CA ASP A 127 -6.89 -1.62 -17.50
C ASP A 127 -5.88 -2.79 -17.50
N THR A 128 -5.17 -2.92 -16.39
CA THR A 128 -4.15 -3.98 -16.23
C THR A 128 -4.78 -5.37 -16.16
N GLY A 129 -6.03 -5.50 -15.71
CA GLY A 129 -6.75 -6.77 -15.70
C GLY A 129 -6.95 -7.29 -17.12
N LEU A 130 -7.46 -6.45 -18.01
CA LEU A 130 -7.63 -6.79 -19.43
C LEU A 130 -6.28 -7.14 -20.08
N TYR A 131 -5.24 -6.34 -19.81
CA TYR A 131 -3.89 -6.60 -20.31
C TYR A 131 -3.36 -7.97 -19.87
N LEU A 132 -3.49 -8.32 -18.59
CA LEU A 132 -3.03 -9.60 -18.07
C LEU A 132 -3.82 -10.80 -18.63
N HIS A 133 -5.14 -10.65 -18.77
CA HIS A 133 -5.96 -11.68 -19.42
C HIS A 133 -5.53 -11.93 -20.87
N GLN A 134 -5.19 -10.87 -21.62
CA GLN A 134 -4.67 -10.99 -22.97
C GLN A 134 -3.29 -11.65 -22.99
N ALA A 135 -2.41 -11.28 -22.07
CA ALA A 135 -1.07 -11.87 -21.93
C ALA A 135 -1.15 -13.38 -21.64
N ILE A 136 -2.08 -13.80 -20.75
CA ILE A 136 -2.33 -15.21 -20.46
C ILE A 136 -2.79 -15.97 -21.74
N LYS A 137 -3.76 -15.42 -22.48
CA LYS A 137 -4.23 -16.02 -23.74
C LYS A 137 -3.12 -16.15 -24.79
N GLU A 138 -2.17 -15.24 -24.79
CA GLU A 138 -1.00 -15.28 -25.67
C GLU A 138 0.12 -16.20 -25.17
N GLY A 139 -0.07 -16.88 -24.03
CA GLY A 139 0.92 -17.77 -23.44
C GLY A 139 2.15 -17.04 -22.87
N LYS A 140 2.03 -15.76 -22.51
CA LYS A 140 3.10 -15.00 -21.89
C LYS A 140 3.40 -15.55 -20.49
N LYS A 141 4.66 -15.51 -20.10
CA LYS A 141 5.08 -15.78 -18.72
C LYS A 141 4.85 -14.55 -17.87
N ILE A 142 4.13 -14.71 -16.76
CA ILE A 142 3.80 -13.63 -15.81
C ILE A 142 4.46 -13.97 -14.49
N LEU A 143 5.24 -13.03 -13.96
CA LEU A 143 5.78 -13.09 -12.61
C LEU A 143 4.93 -12.20 -11.70
N LEU A 144 4.38 -12.81 -10.64
CA LEU A 144 3.73 -12.09 -9.55
C LEU A 144 4.73 -11.96 -8.41
N GLU A 145 5.07 -10.74 -8.04
CA GLU A 145 5.98 -10.48 -6.94
C GLU A 145 5.20 -9.99 -5.72
N GLY A 146 5.34 -10.74 -4.62
CA GLY A 146 4.86 -10.34 -3.30
C GLY A 146 6.04 -10.01 -2.39
N GLN A 147 5.74 -9.47 -1.22
CA GLN A 147 6.73 -9.06 -0.23
C GLN A 147 6.28 -9.41 1.20
N LEU A 148 7.12 -9.13 2.19
CA LEU A 148 6.94 -9.43 3.60
C LEU A 148 7.07 -10.95 3.88
N GLY A 149 6.08 -11.58 4.44
CA GLY A 149 6.13 -13.01 4.77
C GLY A 149 4.88 -13.42 5.56
N THR A 150 4.64 -14.72 5.63
CA THR A 150 3.45 -15.33 6.23
C THR A 150 3.20 -14.88 7.67
N LEU A 151 4.26 -14.66 8.48
CA LEU A 151 4.11 -14.18 9.85
C LEU A 151 3.53 -12.77 9.97
N LYS A 152 3.51 -12.02 8.88
CA LYS A 152 2.92 -10.66 8.82
C LYS A 152 1.54 -10.65 8.13
N ASP A 153 0.99 -11.78 7.77
CA ASP A 153 -0.35 -11.89 7.20
C ASP A 153 -1.43 -11.61 8.27
N PRO A 154 -2.48 -10.81 7.96
CA PRO A 154 -3.51 -10.47 8.93
C PRO A 154 -4.28 -11.67 9.48
N ASP A 155 -4.46 -12.74 8.67
CA ASP A 155 -5.26 -13.91 9.05
C ASP A 155 -4.40 -15.03 9.63
N HIS A 156 -3.17 -15.19 9.16
CA HIS A 156 -2.31 -16.34 9.50
C HIS A 156 -1.00 -15.93 10.21
N GLY A 157 -0.75 -14.64 10.40
CA GLY A 157 0.44 -14.12 11.06
C GLY A 157 0.29 -13.94 12.56
N ILE A 158 1.24 -13.19 13.15
CA ILE A 158 1.32 -12.90 14.59
C ILE A 158 0.44 -11.71 14.98
N TYR A 159 -0.86 -11.76 14.64
CA TYR A 159 -1.80 -10.69 14.94
C TYR A 159 -1.76 -10.26 16.42
N PRO A 160 -1.78 -8.96 16.75
CA PRO A 160 -2.02 -7.81 15.86
C PRO A 160 -0.73 -7.22 15.23
N MET A 161 0.44 -7.82 15.41
CA MET A 161 1.73 -7.32 14.92
C MET A 161 1.98 -7.75 13.47
N VAL A 162 1.01 -7.47 12.60
CA VAL A 162 0.96 -7.86 11.19
C VAL A 162 0.90 -6.65 10.27
N THR A 163 1.07 -6.86 8.96
CA THR A 163 0.73 -5.83 7.96
C THR A 163 -0.78 -5.81 7.69
N SER A 164 -1.27 -4.77 7.05
CA SER A 164 -2.70 -4.67 6.68
C SER A 164 -3.03 -5.29 5.31
N SER A 165 -2.00 -5.69 4.56
CA SER A 165 -2.16 -6.43 3.30
C SER A 165 -1.88 -7.91 3.51
N SER A 166 -2.40 -8.79 2.64
CA SER A 166 -2.00 -10.19 2.65
C SER A 166 -0.73 -10.40 1.81
N PRO A 167 0.38 -10.87 2.42
CA PRO A 167 1.61 -11.21 1.70
C PRO A 167 1.60 -12.64 1.12
N LEU A 168 0.52 -13.40 1.32
CA LEU A 168 0.42 -14.76 0.83
C LEU A 168 0.32 -14.81 -0.70
N ALA A 169 0.94 -15.81 -1.32
CA ALA A 169 1.00 -15.95 -2.79
C ALA A 169 -0.39 -15.97 -3.45
N ALA A 170 -1.40 -16.54 -2.78
CA ALA A 170 -2.78 -16.55 -3.28
C ALA A 170 -3.36 -15.15 -3.52
N TYR A 171 -2.91 -14.14 -2.76
CA TYR A 171 -3.34 -12.75 -2.96
C TYR A 171 -2.82 -12.16 -4.28
N GLY A 172 -1.76 -12.71 -4.86
CA GLY A 172 -1.27 -12.31 -6.17
C GLY A 172 -2.34 -12.43 -7.27
N ALA A 173 -3.12 -13.49 -7.26
CA ALA A 173 -4.25 -13.64 -8.17
C ALA A 173 -5.32 -12.54 -7.95
N ILE A 174 -5.67 -12.27 -6.69
CA ILE A 174 -6.66 -11.23 -6.33
C ILE A 174 -6.15 -9.85 -6.75
N GLY A 175 -4.91 -9.52 -6.41
CA GLY A 175 -4.30 -8.23 -6.74
C GLY A 175 -4.14 -7.98 -8.23
N ALA A 176 -3.81 -9.01 -8.99
CA ALA A 176 -3.67 -8.96 -10.44
C ALA A 176 -5.01 -9.08 -11.20
N GLY A 177 -6.08 -9.51 -10.52
CA GLY A 177 -7.39 -9.74 -11.14
C GLY A 177 -7.40 -10.93 -12.10
N ILE A 178 -6.58 -11.95 -11.84
CA ILE A 178 -6.51 -13.19 -12.64
C ILE A 178 -7.08 -14.38 -11.87
N PRO A 179 -7.55 -15.44 -12.56
CA PRO A 179 -8.02 -16.63 -11.88
C PRO A 179 -6.91 -17.33 -11.08
N PRO A 180 -7.18 -17.83 -9.86
CA PRO A 180 -6.14 -18.45 -9.03
C PRO A 180 -5.52 -19.71 -9.63
N TYR A 181 -6.20 -20.41 -10.53
CA TYR A 181 -5.68 -21.57 -11.24
C TYR A 181 -4.61 -21.24 -12.30
N GLU A 182 -4.42 -19.95 -12.61
CA GLU A 182 -3.33 -19.47 -13.48
C GLU A 182 -1.98 -19.38 -12.73
N ILE A 183 -1.98 -19.50 -11.41
CA ILE A 183 -0.74 -19.58 -10.62
C ILE A 183 -0.25 -21.04 -10.67
N ASN A 184 0.75 -21.28 -11.51
CA ASN A 184 1.29 -22.63 -11.74
C ASN A 184 2.48 -22.96 -10.84
N GLU A 185 3.19 -21.95 -10.36
CA GLU A 185 4.39 -22.13 -9.54
C GLU A 185 4.45 -21.04 -8.47
N ILE A 186 4.84 -21.42 -7.25
CA ILE A 186 5.04 -20.51 -6.13
C ILE A 186 6.46 -20.70 -5.61
N THR A 187 7.29 -19.68 -5.76
CA THR A 187 8.65 -19.67 -5.24
C THR A 187 8.71 -18.78 -3.99
N THR A 188 9.14 -19.35 -2.89
CA THR A 188 9.35 -18.63 -1.63
C THR A 188 10.82 -18.28 -1.48
N VAL A 189 11.11 -16.99 -1.32
CA VAL A 189 12.45 -16.50 -1.01
C VAL A 189 12.57 -16.33 0.51
N ALA A 190 13.51 -17.04 1.11
CA ALA A 190 13.81 -16.94 2.53
C ALA A 190 15.19 -16.30 2.75
N LYS A 191 15.32 -15.52 3.81
CA LYS A 191 16.63 -15.03 4.25
C LYS A 191 17.46 -16.19 4.85
N ALA A 192 18.77 -16.09 4.75
CA ALA A 192 19.68 -17.05 5.37
C ALA A 192 19.54 -17.08 6.90
N TYR A 193 19.18 -15.95 7.50
CA TYR A 193 18.76 -15.81 8.90
C TYR A 193 17.51 -14.93 8.98
N SER A 194 16.68 -15.17 9.98
CA SER A 194 15.45 -14.40 10.18
C SER A 194 15.73 -12.97 10.60
N SER A 195 14.93 -12.03 10.10
CA SER A 195 14.88 -10.66 10.63
C SER A 195 13.44 -10.18 10.66
N ALA A 196 13.09 -9.34 11.61
CA ALA A 196 11.77 -8.76 11.73
C ALA A 196 11.84 -7.24 11.94
N VAL A 197 10.85 -6.52 11.44
CA VAL A 197 10.63 -5.11 11.68
C VAL A 197 9.30 -4.96 12.41
N GLY A 198 9.22 -4.00 13.34
CA GLY A 198 8.06 -3.76 14.17
C GLY A 198 8.07 -4.59 15.46
N ALA A 199 7.06 -4.35 16.29
CA ALA A 199 6.87 -5.08 17.54
C ALA A 199 6.34 -6.50 17.28
N GLY A 200 6.28 -7.31 18.33
CA GLY A 200 5.71 -8.65 18.30
C GLY A 200 6.72 -9.77 18.59
N ALA A 201 6.21 -10.98 18.62
CA ALA A 201 7.02 -12.16 18.91
C ALA A 201 8.02 -12.44 17.80
N PHE A 202 9.27 -12.64 18.17
CA PHE A 202 10.34 -13.07 17.27
C PHE A 202 11.13 -14.20 17.95
N VAL A 203 10.64 -15.43 17.82
CA VAL A 203 11.10 -16.60 18.56
C VAL A 203 12.55 -16.98 18.32
N SER A 204 13.15 -16.55 17.22
CA SER A 204 14.56 -16.75 16.88
C SER A 204 15.43 -15.51 17.13
N GLU A 205 14.93 -14.54 17.90
CA GLU A 205 15.68 -13.33 18.22
C GLU A 205 16.90 -13.69 19.10
N ILE A 206 18.04 -13.15 18.73
CA ILE A 206 19.29 -13.27 19.47
C ILE A 206 19.74 -11.88 19.95
N PHE A 207 20.51 -11.87 21.01
CA PHE A 207 21.01 -10.65 21.67
C PHE A 207 22.53 -10.72 21.87
N GLY A 208 23.17 -9.57 22.02
CA GLY A 208 24.59 -9.45 22.27
C GLY A 208 25.43 -9.40 21.00
N GLU A 209 26.72 -9.77 21.14
CA GLU A 209 27.73 -9.60 20.07
C GLU A 209 27.35 -10.30 18.77
N GLU A 210 26.77 -11.50 18.82
CA GLU A 210 26.31 -12.23 17.61
C GLU A 210 25.19 -11.49 16.88
N ALA A 211 24.27 -10.86 17.62
CA ALA A 211 23.21 -10.05 17.02
C ALA A 211 23.77 -8.79 16.35
N ASP A 212 24.79 -8.20 16.95
CA ASP A 212 25.42 -6.98 16.42
C ASP A 212 26.27 -7.28 15.17
N GLU A 213 26.87 -8.48 15.09
CA GLU A 213 27.58 -8.94 13.89
C GLU A 213 26.65 -9.19 12.71
N LEU A 214 25.39 -9.62 12.95
CA LEU A 214 24.41 -9.91 11.92
C LEU A 214 23.64 -8.67 11.41
N ARG A 215 23.78 -7.53 12.07
CA ARG A 215 23.11 -6.27 11.68
C ARG A 215 23.86 -5.51 10.60
#